data_cad528d28315e38f9a1896b7be16240e
#
_entry.id   cad528d28315e38f9a1896b7be16240e
#
_cell.length_a   1.000
_cell.length_b   1.000
_cell.length_c   1.000
_cell.angle_alpha   90.00
_cell.angle_beta   90.00
_cell.angle_gamma   90.00
#
_symmetry.space_group_name_H-M   'P 1'
#
loop_
_entity.id
_entity.type
_entity.pdbx_description
1 polymer ?
#
loop_
_entity_poly.entity_id
_entity_poly.type
_entity_poly.pdbx_seq_one_letter_code
_entity_poly.pdbx_strand_id
1 'polypeptide(L)'
;MEKRNQAAKLLIGLVIVILAVLLLGGVVGGKNLLFRVERTTPLVRADVTYKTADAPKASSKDGTINAADWAAAYPEIVATMGDNKKNSYIVDYLDQDPYLKNIYEGFGFATEYGSARGHEYTLEDVAHTARPHGKANCLTCKTPNFAKLVNDQGVSAYKIPFDEAMAMMEESVSCYTCHGNEAGEKGKLVVTHSYVTKALGANAEKIDPATLSCGQCHIEYYFTPADKETMMPYSSVEEMTPEAILAYYDAMDFADWTQESTGAKLLKAQHPEFETYLSGKHAKMLNCADCHMPLEETEKGTVYHSHLLVSPLENETLLKTCATCHGDTDMVSMVHGLQAKVTARETEVGNKLSDFKDALAAAVKAGEMGEEELAAVQKLYREAQWFFDFCYVENAEGAHNSELAYRCLDTAEQRINEGMALLGR
;
A
#
# COMPACT_ATOMS: atom_id res chain seq x y z
N MET A 1 -36.26 -4.33 65.83
CA MET A 1 -35.07 -3.71 65.26
C MET A 1 -34.11 -4.73 64.61
N GLU A 2 -33.93 -5.91 65.12
CA GLU A 2 -32.96 -6.92 64.66
C GLU A 2 -33.26 -7.49 63.27
N LYS A 3 -34.54 -7.79 62.95
CA LYS A 3 -34.90 -8.30 61.59
C LYS A 3 -34.71 -7.27 60.48
N ARG A 4 -34.78 -5.96 60.76
CA ARG A 4 -34.52 -4.89 59.80
C ARG A 4 -33.04 -4.73 59.54
N ASN A 5 -32.18 -5.01 60.54
CA ASN A 5 -30.71 -4.98 60.35
C ASN A 5 -30.15 -6.20 59.58
N GLN A 6 -30.79 -7.37 59.70
CA GLN A 6 -30.44 -8.56 58.92
C GLN A 6 -30.81 -8.41 57.44
N ALA A 7 -32.00 -7.86 57.16
CA ALA A 7 -32.38 -7.60 55.75
C ALA A 7 -31.48 -6.55 55.07
N ALA A 8 -31.07 -5.49 55.79
CA ALA A 8 -30.13 -4.50 55.27
C ALA A 8 -28.74 -5.08 55.02
N LYS A 9 -28.24 -5.97 55.89
CA LYS A 9 -26.94 -6.65 55.68
C LYS A 9 -27.00 -7.62 54.51
N LEU A 10 -28.11 -8.33 54.27
CA LEU A 10 -28.32 -9.20 53.12
C LEU A 10 -28.39 -8.39 51.81
N LEU A 11 -29.06 -7.24 51.82
CA LEU A 11 -29.15 -6.37 50.66
C LEU A 11 -27.79 -5.76 50.28
N ILE A 12 -27.02 -5.32 51.29
CA ILE A 12 -25.65 -4.80 51.08
C ILE A 12 -24.75 -5.91 50.56
N GLY A 13 -24.82 -7.13 51.08
CA GLY A 13 -24.08 -8.29 50.58
C GLY A 13 -24.41 -8.63 49.13
N LEU A 14 -25.70 -8.58 48.75
CA LEU A 14 -26.16 -8.82 47.40
C LEU A 14 -25.66 -7.75 46.43
N VAL A 15 -25.69 -6.48 46.82
CA VAL A 15 -25.18 -5.35 46.01
C VAL A 15 -23.68 -5.46 45.84
N ILE A 16 -22.92 -5.86 46.86
CA ILE A 16 -21.47 -6.07 46.76
C ILE A 16 -21.14 -7.23 45.80
N VAL A 17 -21.91 -8.33 45.85
CA VAL A 17 -21.74 -9.47 44.92
C VAL A 17 -22.09 -9.06 43.49
N ILE A 18 -23.18 -8.30 43.29
CA ILE A 18 -23.54 -7.79 41.95
C ILE A 18 -22.50 -6.83 41.44
N LEU A 19 -21.97 -5.93 42.26
CA LEU A 19 -20.87 -5.02 41.87
C LEU A 19 -19.57 -5.77 41.60
N ALA A 20 -19.25 -6.82 42.36
CA ALA A 20 -18.10 -7.67 42.11
C ALA A 20 -18.24 -8.48 40.81
N VAL A 21 -19.44 -8.98 40.50
CA VAL A 21 -19.74 -9.67 39.23
C VAL A 21 -19.72 -8.69 38.06
N LEU A 22 -20.21 -7.47 38.23
CA LEU A 22 -20.15 -6.42 37.23
C LEU A 22 -18.69 -5.90 37.01
N LEU A 23 -17.88 -5.80 38.07
CA LEU A 23 -16.47 -5.46 38.00
C LEU A 23 -15.62 -6.59 37.39
N LEU A 24 -15.91 -7.84 37.77
CA LEU A 24 -15.27 -9.00 37.13
C LEU A 24 -15.75 -9.20 35.69
N GLY A 25 -17.04 -9.00 35.43
CA GLY A 25 -17.59 -8.97 34.07
C GLY A 25 -17.05 -7.80 33.23
N GLY A 26 -16.88 -6.61 33.84
CA GLY A 26 -16.28 -5.45 33.20
C GLY A 26 -14.78 -5.62 32.97
N VAL A 27 -14.06 -6.31 33.86
CA VAL A 27 -12.61 -6.65 33.65
C VAL A 27 -12.44 -7.81 32.65
N VAL A 28 -13.44 -8.71 32.55
CA VAL A 28 -13.45 -9.76 31.50
C VAL A 28 -14.02 -9.24 30.18
N GLY A 29 -14.95 -8.27 30.22
CA GLY A 29 -15.54 -7.63 29.03
C GLY A 29 -14.74 -6.44 28.49
N GLY A 30 -13.79 -5.89 29.26
CA GLY A 30 -12.90 -4.80 28.85
C GLY A 30 -11.59 -5.28 28.23
N LYS A 31 -11.29 -6.57 28.31
CA LYS A 31 -10.32 -7.18 27.39
C LYS A 31 -11.13 -7.57 26.16
N ASN A 32 -10.98 -6.80 25.10
CA ASN A 32 -11.44 -7.17 23.79
C ASN A 32 -11.42 -8.70 23.64
N LEU A 33 -12.61 -9.32 23.61
CA LEU A 33 -12.77 -10.63 23.04
C LEU A 33 -12.64 -10.47 21.52
N LEU A 34 -11.50 -9.96 21.08
CA LEU A 34 -10.94 -10.30 19.79
C LEU A 34 -10.75 -11.80 19.91
N PHE A 35 -11.61 -12.53 19.27
CA PHE A 35 -11.48 -13.97 19.12
C PHE A 35 -10.08 -14.23 18.59
N ARG A 36 -9.14 -14.52 19.52
CA ARG A 36 -7.84 -15.04 19.20
C ARG A 36 -8.08 -16.49 18.79
N VAL A 37 -8.53 -16.66 17.55
CA VAL A 37 -8.49 -17.95 16.91
C VAL A 37 -7.00 -18.20 16.62
N GLU A 38 -6.29 -18.75 17.62
CA GLU A 38 -5.03 -19.41 17.36
C GLU A 38 -5.34 -20.67 16.56
N ARG A 39 -5.58 -20.51 15.25
CA ARG A 39 -5.58 -21.64 14.35
C ARG A 39 -4.13 -22.02 14.11
N THR A 40 -3.75 -23.14 14.70
CA THR A 40 -2.48 -23.83 14.42
C THR A 40 -2.54 -24.66 13.13
N THR A 41 -3.68 -24.70 12.45
CA THR A 41 -3.84 -25.37 11.15
C THR A 41 -3.57 -24.37 10.04
N PRO A 42 -2.55 -24.61 9.20
CA PRO A 42 -2.35 -23.83 7.98
C PRO A 42 -3.64 -23.83 7.13
N LEU A 43 -3.93 -22.72 6.47
CA LEU A 43 -4.98 -22.70 5.45
C LEU A 43 -4.65 -23.82 4.47
N VAL A 44 -5.56 -24.80 4.31
CA VAL A 44 -5.39 -25.82 3.28
C VAL A 44 -5.67 -25.10 1.97
N ARG A 45 -4.59 -24.63 1.32
CA ARG A 45 -4.70 -24.12 -0.05
C ARG A 45 -5.15 -25.29 -0.93
N ALA A 46 -6.14 -25.05 -1.79
CA ALA A 46 -6.53 -26.04 -2.78
C ALA A 46 -5.28 -26.46 -3.57
N ASP A 47 -5.10 -27.75 -3.78
CA ASP A 47 -4.02 -28.25 -4.63
C ASP A 47 -4.28 -27.81 -6.07
N VAL A 48 -3.79 -26.61 -6.40
CA VAL A 48 -3.85 -26.11 -7.77
C VAL A 48 -2.79 -26.83 -8.59
N THR A 49 -3.23 -27.69 -9.49
CA THR A 49 -2.32 -28.32 -10.44
C THR A 49 -2.03 -27.35 -11.58
N TYR A 50 -0.98 -26.57 -11.42
CA TYR A 50 -0.55 -25.68 -12.50
C TYR A 50 -0.11 -26.47 -13.72
N LYS A 51 -0.74 -26.15 -14.84
CA LYS A 51 -0.42 -26.70 -16.14
C LYS A 51 0.98 -26.24 -16.57
N THR A 52 1.78 -27.14 -17.09
CA THR A 52 3.03 -26.77 -17.79
C THR A 52 2.76 -26.55 -19.27
N ALA A 53 3.50 -25.63 -19.85
CA ALA A 53 3.50 -25.40 -21.30
C ALA A 53 4.89 -24.95 -21.75
N ASP A 54 5.27 -25.32 -22.96
CA ASP A 54 6.47 -24.78 -23.58
C ASP A 54 6.32 -23.25 -23.76
N ALA A 55 7.39 -22.52 -23.56
CA ALA A 55 7.40 -21.09 -23.78
C ALA A 55 7.11 -20.78 -25.27
N PRO A 56 6.09 -20.00 -25.58
CA PRO A 56 5.82 -19.62 -26.98
C PRO A 56 6.94 -18.73 -27.51
N LYS A 57 6.97 -18.57 -28.81
CA LYS A 57 7.90 -17.61 -29.44
C LYS A 57 7.45 -16.21 -29.07
N ALA A 58 8.35 -15.41 -28.49
CA ALA A 58 8.10 -14.00 -28.21
C ALA A 58 7.75 -13.23 -29.48
N SER A 59 6.65 -12.49 -29.45
CA SER A 59 6.25 -11.56 -30.52
C SER A 59 6.84 -10.17 -30.32
N SER A 60 7.23 -9.81 -29.10
CA SER A 60 7.83 -8.51 -28.78
C SER A 60 9.21 -8.31 -29.41
N LYS A 61 9.62 -7.06 -29.58
CA LYS A 61 10.92 -6.68 -30.15
C LYS A 61 12.08 -6.91 -29.17
N ASP A 62 11.82 -6.85 -27.87
CA ASP A 62 12.83 -6.99 -26.80
C ASP A 62 12.98 -8.44 -26.30
N GLY A 63 12.16 -9.37 -26.81
CA GLY A 63 12.17 -10.78 -26.43
C GLY A 63 11.35 -11.12 -25.20
N THR A 64 10.56 -10.20 -24.65
CA THR A 64 9.53 -10.53 -23.66
C THR A 64 8.41 -11.32 -24.33
N ILE A 65 7.88 -12.34 -23.65
CA ILE A 65 6.72 -13.09 -24.13
C ILE A 65 5.48 -12.34 -23.66
N ASN A 66 4.76 -11.73 -24.59
CA ASN A 66 3.57 -10.95 -24.32
C ASN A 66 2.39 -11.83 -23.85
N ALA A 67 1.43 -11.24 -23.17
CA ALA A 67 0.24 -11.97 -22.73
C ALA A 67 -0.49 -12.69 -23.88
N ALA A 68 -0.59 -12.04 -25.03
CA ALA A 68 -1.22 -12.62 -26.23
C ALA A 68 -0.50 -13.88 -26.73
N ASP A 69 0.82 -13.98 -26.57
CA ASP A 69 1.60 -15.15 -26.97
C ASP A 69 1.23 -16.39 -26.11
N TRP A 70 0.87 -16.17 -24.84
CA TRP A 70 0.44 -17.22 -23.92
C TRP A 70 -1.00 -17.68 -24.11
N ALA A 71 -1.82 -16.96 -24.88
CA ALA A 71 -3.27 -17.22 -24.98
C ALA A 71 -3.62 -18.64 -25.43
N ALA A 72 -2.80 -19.28 -26.27
CA ALA A 72 -3.03 -20.66 -26.71
C ALA A 72 -2.79 -21.69 -25.58
N ALA A 73 -1.88 -21.41 -24.66
CA ALA A 73 -1.55 -22.28 -23.54
C ALA A 73 -2.46 -22.04 -22.33
N TYR A 74 -2.78 -20.78 -22.06
CA TYR A 74 -3.51 -20.32 -20.87
C TYR A 74 -4.65 -19.34 -21.23
N PRO A 75 -5.64 -19.77 -22.02
CA PRO A 75 -6.68 -18.88 -22.54
C PRO A 75 -7.51 -18.23 -21.43
N GLU A 76 -7.82 -18.96 -20.36
CA GLU A 76 -8.64 -18.47 -19.24
C GLU A 76 -7.86 -17.40 -18.43
N ILE A 77 -6.59 -17.66 -18.17
CA ILE A 77 -5.72 -16.72 -17.43
C ILE A 77 -5.54 -15.42 -18.21
N VAL A 78 -5.25 -15.53 -19.51
CA VAL A 78 -5.08 -14.33 -20.36
C VAL A 78 -6.40 -13.55 -20.48
N ALA A 79 -7.55 -14.25 -20.54
CA ALA A 79 -8.86 -13.60 -20.57
C ALA A 79 -9.12 -12.83 -19.26
N THR A 80 -8.90 -13.45 -18.10
CA THR A 80 -9.10 -12.79 -16.79
C THR A 80 -8.11 -11.65 -16.54
N MET A 81 -6.88 -11.76 -17.04
CA MET A 81 -5.93 -10.65 -17.01
C MET A 81 -6.44 -9.47 -17.85
N GLY A 82 -6.90 -9.70 -19.07
CA GLY A 82 -7.49 -8.66 -19.93
C GLY A 82 -8.76 -8.02 -19.34
N ASP A 83 -9.45 -8.72 -18.45
CA ASP A 83 -10.62 -8.20 -17.73
C ASP A 83 -10.28 -7.10 -16.72
N ASN A 84 -9.00 -6.88 -16.38
CA ASN A 84 -8.57 -5.73 -15.60
C ASN A 84 -9.01 -4.39 -16.18
N LYS A 85 -9.25 -4.31 -17.48
CA LYS A 85 -9.83 -3.12 -18.14
C LYS A 85 -11.24 -2.78 -17.67
N LYS A 86 -11.96 -3.67 -16.99
CA LYS A 86 -13.26 -3.39 -16.37
C LYS A 86 -13.14 -2.38 -15.23
N ASN A 87 -12.00 -2.35 -14.54
CA ASN A 87 -11.66 -1.32 -13.56
C ASN A 87 -11.13 -0.07 -14.28
N SER A 88 -12.02 0.74 -14.82
CA SER A 88 -11.73 1.93 -15.65
C SER A 88 -12.04 3.25 -14.96
N TYR A 89 -12.61 3.21 -13.77
CA TYR A 89 -13.02 4.41 -13.04
C TYR A 89 -11.83 5.08 -12.34
N ILE A 90 -11.78 6.40 -12.39
CA ILE A 90 -10.78 7.23 -11.70
C ILE A 90 -11.53 8.13 -10.72
N VAL A 91 -11.10 8.12 -9.46
CA VAL A 91 -11.45 9.12 -8.46
C VAL A 91 -10.41 10.23 -8.54
N ASP A 92 -10.83 11.48 -8.64
CA ASP A 92 -9.95 12.63 -8.47
C ASP A 92 -9.80 12.91 -6.96
N TYR A 93 -8.66 12.56 -6.40
CA TYR A 93 -8.38 12.80 -4.98
C TYR A 93 -8.27 14.28 -4.63
N LEU A 94 -7.92 15.16 -5.58
CA LEU A 94 -7.85 16.60 -5.34
C LEU A 94 -9.22 17.25 -5.25
N ASP A 95 -10.24 16.62 -5.83
CA ASP A 95 -11.63 17.05 -5.68
C ASP A 95 -12.29 16.42 -4.45
N GLN A 96 -11.94 15.15 -4.14
CA GLN A 96 -12.42 14.45 -2.95
C GLN A 96 -11.87 15.07 -1.67
N ASP A 97 -10.56 15.36 -1.64
CA ASP A 97 -9.80 15.82 -0.49
C ASP A 97 -9.01 17.11 -0.84
N PRO A 98 -9.69 18.27 -0.95
CA PRO A 98 -9.09 19.51 -1.46
C PRO A 98 -7.88 20.02 -0.67
N TYR A 99 -7.71 19.61 0.60
CA TYR A 99 -6.53 19.94 1.41
C TYR A 99 -5.22 19.40 0.81
N LEU A 100 -5.28 18.36 -0.02
CA LEU A 100 -4.11 17.79 -0.70
C LEU A 100 -3.43 18.79 -1.63
N LYS A 101 -4.20 19.67 -2.30
CA LYS A 101 -3.65 20.74 -3.13
C LYS A 101 -2.72 21.65 -2.33
N ASN A 102 -3.06 21.90 -1.06
CA ASN A 102 -2.28 22.73 -0.15
C ASN A 102 -1.05 21.96 0.39
N ILE A 103 -1.23 20.72 0.82
CA ILE A 103 -0.15 19.88 1.37
C ILE A 103 0.93 19.65 0.30
N TYR A 104 0.55 19.36 -0.94
CA TYR A 104 1.48 19.10 -2.05
C TYR A 104 1.84 20.34 -2.88
N GLU A 105 1.64 21.54 -2.35
CA GLU A 105 2.01 22.80 -3.05
C GLU A 105 3.45 22.71 -3.60
N GLY A 106 3.59 22.98 -4.91
CA GLY A 106 4.88 22.93 -5.62
C GLY A 106 5.30 21.56 -6.10
N PHE A 107 4.54 20.51 -5.83
CA PHE A 107 4.79 19.14 -6.29
C PHE A 107 3.75 18.70 -7.33
N GLY A 108 4.11 17.79 -8.22
CA GLY A 108 3.24 17.37 -9.33
C GLY A 108 1.88 16.83 -8.89
N PHE A 109 1.78 16.23 -7.71
CA PHE A 109 0.54 15.71 -7.15
C PHE A 109 -0.47 16.81 -6.73
N ALA A 110 -0.05 18.06 -6.58
CA ALA A 110 -0.99 19.18 -6.42
C ALA A 110 -1.70 19.56 -7.73
N THR A 111 -1.19 19.10 -8.88
CA THR A 111 -1.76 19.38 -10.21
C THR A 111 -2.71 18.30 -10.67
N GLU A 112 -2.36 17.04 -10.41
CA GLU A 112 -3.14 15.84 -10.78
C GLU A 112 -2.87 14.72 -9.79
N TYR A 113 -3.92 14.20 -9.18
CA TYR A 113 -3.85 13.05 -8.30
C TYR A 113 -5.13 12.22 -8.42
N GLY A 114 -5.10 11.21 -9.28
CA GLY A 114 -6.20 10.27 -9.47
C GLY A 114 -5.90 8.89 -8.92
N SER A 115 -6.95 8.14 -8.58
CA SER A 115 -6.84 6.73 -8.22
C SER A 115 -6.29 5.90 -9.39
N ALA A 116 -5.58 4.82 -9.07
CA ALA A 116 -5.14 3.88 -10.09
C ALA A 116 -6.35 3.12 -10.70
N ARG A 117 -6.26 2.82 -11.98
CA ARG A 117 -7.14 1.90 -12.69
C ARG A 117 -6.55 0.49 -12.71
N GLY A 118 -7.24 -0.47 -13.30
CA GLY A 118 -6.71 -1.81 -13.51
C GLY A 118 -5.39 -1.83 -14.29
N HIS A 119 -4.60 -2.87 -14.12
CA HIS A 119 -3.24 -2.99 -14.68
C HIS A 119 -3.17 -2.81 -16.20
N GLU A 120 -4.24 -3.06 -16.91
CA GLU A 120 -4.35 -2.84 -18.36
C GLU A 120 -4.16 -1.37 -18.77
N TYR A 121 -4.39 -0.43 -17.85
CA TYR A 121 -4.30 1.02 -18.10
C TYR A 121 -2.96 1.65 -17.72
N THR A 122 -2.01 0.88 -17.18
CA THR A 122 -0.79 1.47 -16.58
C THR A 122 0.05 2.30 -17.56
N LEU A 123 0.15 1.89 -18.84
CA LEU A 123 0.84 2.67 -19.87
C LEU A 123 0.02 3.88 -20.33
N GLU A 124 -1.29 3.70 -20.50
CA GLU A 124 -2.18 4.79 -20.90
C GLU A 124 -2.18 5.91 -19.86
N ASP A 125 -2.30 5.56 -18.58
CA ASP A 125 -2.34 6.54 -17.48
C ASP A 125 -1.04 7.30 -17.35
N VAL A 126 0.11 6.64 -17.41
CA VAL A 126 1.39 7.32 -17.32
C VAL A 126 1.68 8.18 -18.55
N ALA A 127 1.14 7.82 -19.73
CA ALA A 127 1.31 8.62 -20.94
C ALA A 127 0.48 9.90 -20.94
N HIS A 128 -0.67 9.90 -20.25
CA HIS A 128 -1.64 11.00 -20.29
C HIS A 128 -1.67 11.85 -19.01
N THR A 129 -0.83 11.55 -18.00
CA THR A 129 -0.77 12.38 -16.79
C THR A 129 -0.31 13.80 -17.08
N ALA A 130 -0.98 14.80 -16.47
CA ALA A 130 -0.56 16.20 -16.50
C ALA A 130 0.68 16.47 -15.61
N ARG A 131 1.11 15.51 -14.80
CA ARG A 131 2.33 15.62 -13.99
C ARG A 131 3.56 15.63 -14.89
N PRO A 132 4.56 16.50 -14.63
CA PRO A 132 5.77 16.54 -15.46
C PRO A 132 6.56 15.23 -15.40
N HIS A 133 6.88 14.66 -16.53
CA HIS A 133 7.79 13.54 -16.65
C HIS A 133 8.91 13.87 -17.64
N GLY A 134 10.14 13.71 -17.20
CA GLY A 134 11.30 14.03 -18.05
C GLY A 134 12.10 12.79 -18.45
N LYS A 135 12.05 11.73 -17.66
CA LYS A 135 12.86 10.53 -17.81
C LYS A 135 12.02 9.27 -17.66
N ALA A 136 12.60 8.15 -18.12
CA ALA A 136 11.95 6.86 -18.20
C ALA A 136 11.64 6.21 -16.84
N ASN A 137 12.14 6.74 -15.73
CA ASN A 137 11.88 6.22 -14.39
C ASN A 137 10.37 6.08 -14.06
N CYS A 138 9.51 6.91 -14.64
CA CYS A 138 8.04 6.80 -14.48
C CYS A 138 7.47 5.50 -15.06
N LEU A 139 8.22 4.78 -15.92
CA LEU A 139 7.79 3.51 -16.51
C LEU A 139 8.10 2.29 -15.65
N THR A 140 8.83 2.42 -14.56
CA THR A 140 9.35 1.29 -13.76
C THR A 140 8.27 0.27 -13.40
N CYS A 141 7.13 0.70 -12.88
CA CYS A 141 6.03 -0.17 -12.45
C CYS A 141 4.86 -0.19 -13.44
N LYS A 142 5.10 0.11 -14.72
CA LYS A 142 4.02 0.31 -15.70
C LYS A 142 4.02 -0.71 -16.84
N THR A 143 5.17 -1.35 -17.09
CA THR A 143 5.35 -2.21 -18.26
C THR A 143 6.49 -3.21 -18.04
N PRO A 144 6.35 -4.47 -18.50
CA PRO A 144 7.42 -5.45 -18.47
C PRO A 144 8.62 -5.05 -19.35
N ASN A 145 8.36 -4.35 -20.45
CA ASN A 145 9.41 -3.94 -21.38
C ASN A 145 10.44 -3.01 -20.71
N PHE A 146 10.01 -2.13 -19.79
CA PHE A 146 10.95 -1.28 -19.08
C PHE A 146 11.77 -2.06 -18.05
N ALA A 147 11.17 -3.01 -17.34
CA ALA A 147 11.92 -3.92 -16.46
C ALA A 147 12.99 -4.70 -17.24
N LYS A 148 12.63 -5.22 -18.41
CA LYS A 148 13.57 -5.88 -19.34
C LYS A 148 14.68 -4.93 -19.78
N LEU A 149 14.33 -3.70 -20.19
CA LEU A 149 15.29 -2.69 -20.64
C LEU A 149 16.29 -2.33 -19.52
N VAL A 150 15.82 -2.19 -18.28
CA VAL A 150 16.69 -1.96 -17.11
C VAL A 150 17.61 -3.16 -16.87
N ASN A 151 17.11 -4.38 -16.98
CA ASN A 151 17.92 -5.58 -16.79
C ASN A 151 19.01 -5.70 -17.89
N ASP A 152 18.74 -5.27 -19.11
CA ASP A 152 19.69 -5.33 -20.23
C ASP A 152 20.71 -4.17 -20.21
N GLN A 153 20.29 -2.97 -19.83
CA GLN A 153 21.11 -1.75 -19.97
C GLN A 153 21.54 -1.13 -18.63
N GLY A 154 21.02 -1.65 -17.51
CA GLY A 154 21.28 -1.10 -16.17
C GLY A 154 20.75 0.32 -16.01
N VAL A 155 21.44 1.10 -15.18
CA VAL A 155 21.04 2.46 -14.78
C VAL A 155 20.87 3.42 -15.96
N SER A 156 21.50 3.16 -17.12
CA SER A 156 21.34 3.99 -18.31
C SER A 156 19.92 4.04 -18.85
N ALA A 157 19.11 2.99 -18.64
CA ALA A 157 17.71 2.93 -19.03
C ALA A 157 16.88 4.03 -18.37
N TYR A 158 17.13 4.34 -17.10
CA TYR A 158 16.40 5.38 -16.38
C TYR A 158 16.65 6.81 -16.90
N LYS A 159 17.76 7.01 -17.64
CA LYS A 159 18.15 8.33 -18.18
C LYS A 159 17.56 8.65 -19.55
N ILE A 160 16.95 7.66 -20.19
CA ILE A 160 16.30 7.85 -21.49
C ILE A 160 15.17 8.88 -21.32
N PRO A 161 14.98 9.83 -22.26
CA PRO A 161 13.82 10.70 -22.29
C PRO A 161 12.51 9.90 -22.26
N PHE A 162 11.51 10.38 -21.53
CA PHE A 162 10.28 9.63 -21.34
C PHE A 162 9.62 9.19 -22.66
N ASP A 163 9.43 10.11 -23.60
CA ASP A 163 8.76 9.83 -24.88
C ASP A 163 9.54 8.81 -25.74
N GLU A 164 10.88 8.87 -25.69
CA GLU A 164 11.74 7.92 -26.38
C GLU A 164 11.60 6.52 -25.76
N ALA A 165 11.61 6.41 -24.43
CA ALA A 165 11.41 5.15 -23.76
C ALA A 165 9.99 4.62 -23.97
N MET A 166 8.97 5.47 -23.87
CA MET A 166 7.56 5.11 -24.06
C MET A 166 7.32 4.51 -25.46
N ALA A 167 7.98 5.02 -26.48
CA ALA A 167 7.88 4.46 -27.84
C ALA A 167 8.44 3.04 -27.99
N MET A 168 9.17 2.53 -27.00
CA MET A 168 9.70 1.16 -26.95
C MET A 168 8.81 0.21 -26.16
N MET A 169 7.81 0.71 -25.42
CA MET A 169 6.92 -0.11 -24.61
C MET A 169 5.80 -0.69 -25.47
N GLU A 170 5.48 -1.97 -25.26
CA GLU A 170 4.54 -2.70 -26.12
C GLU A 170 3.28 -3.14 -25.37
N GLU A 171 3.36 -3.36 -24.05
CA GLU A 171 2.19 -3.74 -23.23
C GLU A 171 2.28 -3.17 -21.81
N SER A 172 1.11 -3.03 -21.19
CA SER A 172 0.97 -2.71 -19.77
C SER A 172 1.46 -3.86 -18.89
N VAL A 173 1.29 -3.79 -17.57
CA VAL A 173 1.62 -4.88 -16.65
C VAL A 173 0.98 -6.19 -17.13
N SER A 174 1.80 -7.22 -17.32
CA SER A 174 1.39 -8.48 -17.95
C SER A 174 2.15 -9.69 -17.38
N CYS A 175 2.03 -10.86 -18.04
CA CYS A 175 2.65 -12.11 -17.62
C CYS A 175 4.14 -11.96 -17.25
N TYR A 176 4.92 -11.29 -18.10
CA TYR A 176 6.35 -11.13 -17.87
C TYR A 176 6.67 -10.40 -16.56
N THR A 177 5.84 -9.46 -16.14
CA THR A 177 6.08 -8.68 -14.91
C THR A 177 6.26 -9.57 -13.68
N CYS A 178 5.49 -10.68 -13.59
CA CYS A 178 5.50 -11.59 -12.45
C CYS A 178 6.21 -12.91 -12.74
N HIS A 179 6.29 -13.33 -14.00
CA HIS A 179 6.77 -14.65 -14.39
C HIS A 179 8.04 -14.63 -15.24
N GLY A 180 8.52 -13.46 -15.70
CA GLY A 180 9.52 -13.40 -16.75
C GLY A 180 8.99 -14.15 -18.00
N ASN A 181 9.88 -14.87 -18.68
CA ASN A 181 9.49 -15.76 -19.78
C ASN A 181 9.18 -17.20 -19.30
N GLU A 182 8.98 -17.41 -17.99
CA GLU A 182 8.92 -18.72 -17.32
C GLU A 182 7.51 -19.11 -16.86
N ALA A 183 6.46 -18.40 -17.30
CA ALA A 183 5.06 -18.69 -16.92
C ALA A 183 4.65 -20.13 -17.23
N GLY A 184 5.23 -20.75 -18.27
CA GLY A 184 5.03 -22.17 -18.62
C GLY A 184 5.58 -23.17 -17.63
N GLU A 185 6.45 -22.76 -16.70
CA GLU A 185 7.04 -23.61 -15.66
C GLU A 185 6.13 -23.66 -14.41
N LYS A 186 4.89 -24.14 -14.58
CA LYS A 186 3.89 -24.24 -13.50
C LYS A 186 3.57 -22.89 -12.84
N GLY A 187 3.51 -21.81 -13.64
CA GLY A 187 3.26 -20.46 -13.10
C GLY A 187 4.38 -19.95 -12.20
N LYS A 188 5.62 -20.31 -12.49
CA LYS A 188 6.80 -19.87 -11.71
C LYS A 188 6.85 -18.36 -11.60
N LEU A 189 7.02 -17.87 -10.38
CA LEU A 189 7.18 -16.47 -10.08
C LEU A 189 8.67 -16.07 -10.14
N VAL A 190 8.93 -14.91 -10.72
CA VAL A 190 10.27 -14.36 -10.91
C VAL A 190 10.27 -12.89 -10.50
N VAL A 191 11.29 -12.49 -9.75
CA VAL A 191 11.52 -11.06 -9.49
C VAL A 191 12.17 -10.46 -10.73
N THR A 192 11.40 -9.70 -11.49
CA THR A 192 11.85 -9.10 -12.76
C THR A 192 12.47 -7.71 -12.59
N HIS A 193 12.18 -7.04 -11.48
CA HIS A 193 12.69 -5.71 -11.17
C HIS A 193 14.00 -5.79 -10.37
N SER A 194 15.11 -5.45 -10.99
CA SER A 194 16.47 -5.58 -10.42
C SER A 194 16.69 -4.76 -9.14
N TYR A 195 15.98 -3.65 -8.95
CA TYR A 195 16.10 -2.87 -7.71
C TYR A 195 15.60 -3.64 -6.47
N VAL A 196 14.64 -4.58 -6.62
CA VAL A 196 14.15 -5.43 -5.53
C VAL A 196 15.25 -6.40 -5.10
N THR A 197 15.88 -7.09 -6.04
CA THR A 197 16.99 -8.01 -5.75
C THR A 197 18.22 -7.28 -5.23
N LYS A 198 18.47 -6.06 -5.71
CA LYS A 198 19.55 -5.19 -5.25
C LYS A 198 19.36 -4.76 -3.79
N ALA A 199 18.13 -4.43 -3.40
CA ALA A 199 17.81 -3.99 -2.05
C ALA A 199 17.75 -5.17 -1.05
N LEU A 200 16.92 -6.18 -1.34
CA LEU A 200 16.64 -7.26 -0.41
C LEU A 200 17.71 -8.36 -0.40
N GLY A 201 18.43 -8.59 -1.51
CA GLY A 201 19.42 -9.65 -1.60
C GLY A 201 18.85 -11.01 -1.12
N ALA A 202 19.54 -11.68 -0.23
CA ALA A 202 19.10 -12.96 0.36
C ALA A 202 17.85 -12.82 1.26
N ASN A 203 17.46 -11.62 1.68
CA ASN A 203 16.24 -11.42 2.46
C ASN A 203 14.99 -11.64 1.62
N ALA A 204 15.06 -11.50 0.30
CA ALA A 204 13.96 -11.80 -0.61
C ALA A 204 13.44 -13.24 -0.47
N GLU A 205 14.33 -14.21 -0.18
CA GLU A 205 13.98 -15.63 0.01
C GLU A 205 13.12 -15.90 1.27
N LYS A 206 13.06 -14.94 2.20
CA LYS A 206 12.24 -15.02 3.41
C LYS A 206 10.79 -14.57 3.20
N ILE A 207 10.49 -13.99 2.06
CA ILE A 207 9.18 -13.45 1.71
C ILE A 207 8.47 -14.43 0.78
N ASP A 208 7.17 -14.64 1.01
CA ASP A 208 6.37 -15.49 0.12
C ASP A 208 6.49 -14.97 -1.34
N PRO A 209 6.78 -15.83 -2.32
CA PRO A 209 7.00 -15.41 -3.70
C PRO A 209 5.84 -14.65 -4.33
N ALA A 210 4.57 -14.98 -3.99
CA ALA A 210 3.41 -14.28 -4.51
C ALA A 210 3.28 -12.88 -3.90
N THR A 211 3.60 -12.73 -2.61
CA THR A 211 3.68 -11.42 -1.95
C THR A 211 4.80 -10.57 -2.55
N LEU A 212 5.99 -11.16 -2.74
CA LEU A 212 7.14 -10.46 -3.32
C LEU A 212 6.88 -10.03 -4.77
N SER A 213 6.13 -10.83 -5.52
CA SER A 213 5.77 -10.52 -6.92
C SER A 213 4.92 -9.25 -7.01
N CYS A 214 3.95 -9.06 -6.10
CA CYS A 214 3.19 -7.81 -6.01
C CYS A 214 4.06 -6.66 -5.46
N GLY A 215 4.88 -6.95 -4.45
CA GLY A 215 5.82 -6.03 -3.82
C GLY A 215 6.95 -5.55 -4.73
N GLN A 216 7.00 -5.95 -6.00
CA GLN A 216 7.90 -5.32 -6.98
C GLN A 216 7.43 -3.93 -7.40
N CYS A 217 6.14 -3.61 -7.24
CA CYS A 217 5.55 -2.34 -7.67
C CYS A 217 4.74 -1.68 -6.56
N HIS A 218 4.06 -2.46 -5.71
CA HIS A 218 3.25 -1.99 -4.59
C HIS A 218 4.11 -1.81 -3.33
N ILE A 219 5.07 -0.88 -3.40
CA ILE A 219 6.10 -0.64 -2.37
C ILE A 219 6.37 0.85 -2.20
N GLU A 220 7.01 1.18 -1.08
CA GLU A 220 7.69 2.46 -0.93
C GLU A 220 9.03 2.44 -1.68
N TYR A 221 9.26 3.44 -2.50
CA TYR A 221 10.48 3.59 -3.30
C TYR A 221 10.84 5.07 -3.51
N TYR A 222 12.06 5.32 -3.94
CA TYR A 222 12.51 6.64 -4.36
C TYR A 222 13.33 6.57 -5.63
N PHE A 223 13.48 7.72 -6.28
CA PHE A 223 14.38 7.88 -7.41
C PHE A 223 15.67 8.53 -6.96
N THR A 224 16.82 7.91 -7.25
CA THR A 224 18.10 8.51 -6.94
C THR A 224 18.23 9.89 -7.59
N PRO A 225 18.74 10.92 -6.88
CA PRO A 225 18.84 12.27 -7.46
C PRO A 225 19.69 12.34 -8.73
N ALA A 226 20.79 11.57 -8.79
CA ALA A 226 21.76 11.61 -9.89
C ALA A 226 21.26 10.91 -11.15
N ASP A 227 20.68 9.71 -11.00
CA ASP A 227 20.45 8.80 -12.12
C ASP A 227 18.97 8.50 -12.37
N LYS A 228 18.09 8.90 -11.42
CA LYS A 228 16.67 8.55 -11.41
C LYS A 228 16.42 7.03 -11.34
N GLU A 229 17.42 6.28 -10.89
CA GLU A 229 17.28 4.85 -10.61
C GLU A 229 16.23 4.64 -9.50
N THR A 230 15.32 3.70 -9.70
CA THR A 230 14.36 3.30 -8.67
C THR A 230 15.06 2.49 -7.60
N MET A 231 14.86 2.84 -6.33
CA MET A 231 15.48 2.18 -5.18
C MET A 231 14.48 2.02 -4.04
N MET A 232 14.62 0.93 -3.28
CA MET A 232 13.88 0.73 -2.04
C MET A 232 14.67 1.34 -0.86
N PRO A 233 13.98 1.96 0.13
CA PRO A 233 14.63 2.61 1.28
C PRO A 233 14.95 1.65 2.44
N TYR A 234 15.04 0.34 2.18
CA TYR A 234 15.29 -0.72 3.18
C TYR A 234 15.93 -1.94 2.54
N SER A 235 16.46 -2.84 3.35
CA SER A 235 17.11 -4.10 2.94
C SER A 235 16.51 -5.34 3.58
N SER A 236 15.59 -5.19 4.54
CA SER A 236 14.93 -6.29 5.24
C SER A 236 13.51 -5.92 5.65
N VAL A 237 12.69 -6.92 6.00
CA VAL A 237 11.30 -6.72 6.46
C VAL A 237 11.25 -5.91 7.76
N GLU A 238 12.23 -6.07 8.63
CA GLU A 238 12.31 -5.36 9.91
C GLU A 238 12.50 -3.84 9.74
N GLU A 239 13.03 -3.43 8.59
CA GLU A 239 13.24 -2.02 8.22
C GLU A 239 12.03 -1.41 7.48
N MET A 240 11.02 -2.19 7.13
CA MET A 240 9.82 -1.76 6.42
C MET A 240 8.81 -1.07 7.35
N THR A 241 9.27 -0.15 8.19
CA THR A 241 8.39 0.65 9.05
C THR A 241 8.44 2.12 8.63
N PRO A 242 7.35 2.89 8.79
CA PRO A 242 7.35 4.31 8.44
C PRO A 242 8.48 5.08 9.11
N GLU A 243 8.80 4.73 10.35
CA GLU A 243 9.87 5.34 11.15
C GLU A 243 11.26 5.04 10.59
N ALA A 244 11.53 3.78 10.24
CA ALA A 244 12.83 3.36 9.71
C ALA A 244 13.05 3.92 8.29
N ILE A 245 12.02 3.95 7.47
CA ILE A 245 12.06 4.51 6.12
C ILE A 245 12.31 6.03 6.17
N LEU A 246 11.60 6.76 7.05
CA LEU A 246 11.86 8.19 7.24
C LEU A 246 13.29 8.45 7.71
N ALA A 247 13.78 7.65 8.66
CA ALA A 247 15.17 7.77 9.15
C ALA A 247 16.19 7.49 8.04
N TYR A 248 15.91 6.55 7.15
CA TYR A 248 16.74 6.29 5.97
C TYR A 248 16.83 7.52 5.04
N TYR A 249 15.68 8.14 4.74
CA TYR A 249 15.65 9.37 3.93
C TYR A 249 16.32 10.56 4.61
N ASP A 250 16.11 10.72 5.91
CA ASP A 250 16.73 11.78 6.69
C ASP A 250 18.26 11.63 6.73
N ALA A 251 18.77 10.40 6.84
CA ALA A 251 20.21 10.13 6.83
C ALA A 251 20.89 10.51 5.50
N MET A 252 20.13 10.54 4.40
CA MET A 252 20.61 10.97 3.07
C MET A 252 20.29 12.43 2.75
N ASP A 253 19.67 13.18 3.66
CA ASP A 253 19.09 14.51 3.37
C ASP A 253 18.18 14.49 2.12
N PHE A 254 17.46 13.39 1.90
CA PHE A 254 16.63 13.19 0.73
C PHE A 254 15.28 13.91 0.87
N ALA A 255 14.84 14.54 -0.21
CA ALA A 255 13.50 15.09 -0.37
C ALA A 255 13.05 14.96 -1.83
N ASP A 256 11.75 14.76 -2.04
CA ASP A 256 11.15 14.81 -3.38
C ASP A 256 11.05 16.25 -3.87
N TRP A 257 10.71 17.18 -2.98
CA TRP A 257 10.69 18.61 -3.28
C TRP A 257 10.91 19.46 -2.02
N THR A 258 11.22 20.73 -2.24
CA THR A 258 11.17 21.77 -1.20
C THR A 258 9.94 22.60 -1.43
N GLN A 259 9.06 22.70 -0.46
CA GLN A 259 7.85 23.51 -0.55
C GLN A 259 8.21 24.98 -0.36
N GLU A 260 7.95 25.80 -1.39
CA GLU A 260 8.43 27.19 -1.43
C GLU A 260 7.88 28.04 -0.29
N SER A 261 6.60 27.90 0.03
CA SER A 261 5.93 28.72 1.05
C SER A 261 6.40 28.45 2.48
N THR A 262 6.86 27.22 2.77
CA THR A 262 7.30 26.80 4.11
C THR A 262 8.81 26.61 4.24
N GLY A 263 9.52 26.46 3.12
CA GLY A 263 10.93 26.07 3.08
C GLY A 263 11.20 24.63 3.52
N ALA A 264 10.18 23.84 3.82
CA ALA A 264 10.33 22.47 4.28
C ALA A 264 10.71 21.53 3.13
N LYS A 265 11.66 20.62 3.40
CA LYS A 265 12.03 19.51 2.51
C LYS A 265 11.07 18.35 2.75
N LEU A 266 10.23 18.01 1.79
CA LEU A 266 9.14 17.07 1.95
C LEU A 266 9.33 15.78 1.15
N LEU A 267 8.60 14.75 1.54
CA LEU A 267 8.54 13.43 0.92
C LEU A 267 7.12 13.11 0.51
N LYS A 268 6.96 12.36 -0.58
CA LYS A 268 5.70 11.74 -0.98
C LYS A 268 5.84 10.23 -0.83
N ALA A 269 5.16 9.63 0.13
CA ALA A 269 5.06 8.18 0.19
C ALA A 269 4.43 7.65 -1.11
N GLN A 270 4.89 6.51 -1.60
CA GLN A 270 4.52 6.02 -2.93
C GLN A 270 3.35 5.03 -2.86
N HIS A 271 3.65 3.75 -2.64
CA HIS A 271 2.68 2.66 -2.64
C HIS A 271 3.01 1.63 -1.55
N PRO A 272 2.94 1.99 -0.24
CA PRO A 272 3.42 1.15 0.86
C PRO A 272 2.50 -0.02 1.23
N GLU A 273 1.77 -0.60 0.26
CA GLU A 273 0.91 -1.75 0.50
C GLU A 273 1.71 -2.97 0.97
N PHE A 274 2.89 -3.19 0.40
CA PHE A 274 3.76 -4.31 0.75
C PHE A 274 4.25 -4.23 2.20
N GLU A 275 4.73 -3.07 2.63
CA GLU A 275 5.20 -2.78 3.98
C GLU A 275 4.05 -2.88 4.99
N THR A 276 2.91 -2.28 4.65
CA THR A 276 1.70 -2.29 5.47
C THR A 276 1.17 -3.70 5.63
N TYR A 277 1.09 -4.48 4.54
CA TYR A 277 0.64 -5.86 4.57
C TYR A 277 1.58 -6.75 5.39
N LEU A 278 2.90 -6.71 5.13
CA LEU A 278 3.88 -7.55 5.82
C LEU A 278 3.92 -7.31 7.33
N SER A 279 3.63 -6.10 7.78
CA SER A 279 3.49 -5.78 9.20
C SER A 279 2.14 -6.21 9.79
N GLY A 280 1.19 -6.63 8.96
CA GLY A 280 -0.17 -7.01 9.33
C GLY A 280 -0.29 -8.45 9.84
N LYS A 281 -1.50 -8.78 10.34
CA LYS A 281 -1.80 -10.10 10.91
C LYS A 281 -1.91 -11.19 9.85
N HIS A 282 -2.46 -10.85 8.67
CA HIS A 282 -2.70 -11.79 7.58
C HIS A 282 -1.40 -12.27 6.92
N ALA A 283 -0.36 -11.46 6.88
CA ALA A 283 0.93 -11.81 6.27
C ALA A 283 1.61 -13.05 6.88
N LYS A 284 1.21 -13.47 8.09
CA LYS A 284 1.70 -14.68 8.75
C LYS A 284 1.09 -15.98 8.20
N MET A 285 0.01 -15.89 7.42
CA MET A 285 -0.80 -17.03 7.01
C MET A 285 -1.17 -17.01 5.53
N LEU A 286 -1.26 -15.83 4.94
CA LEU A 286 -1.75 -15.58 3.59
C LEU A 286 -0.71 -14.79 2.80
N ASN A 287 -0.89 -14.74 1.49
CA ASN A 287 -0.15 -13.86 0.59
C ASN A 287 -1.13 -12.98 -0.21
N CYS A 288 -0.61 -12.06 -1.02
CA CYS A 288 -1.44 -11.13 -1.79
C CYS A 288 -2.40 -11.87 -2.75
N ALA A 289 -1.94 -12.95 -3.38
CA ALA A 289 -2.75 -13.72 -4.32
C ALA A 289 -3.92 -14.43 -3.62
N ASP A 290 -3.77 -14.87 -2.36
CA ASP A 290 -4.87 -15.51 -1.61
C ASP A 290 -6.09 -14.59 -1.44
N CYS A 291 -5.88 -13.25 -1.48
CA CYS A 291 -6.94 -12.25 -1.32
C CYS A 291 -7.33 -11.53 -2.62
N HIS A 292 -6.43 -11.44 -3.61
CA HIS A 292 -6.66 -10.66 -4.82
C HIS A 292 -6.76 -11.48 -6.10
N MET A 293 -6.44 -12.79 -6.07
CA MET A 293 -6.47 -13.69 -7.21
C MET A 293 -7.37 -14.89 -6.92
N PRO A 294 -8.69 -14.78 -7.14
CA PRO A 294 -9.62 -15.85 -6.80
C PRO A 294 -9.31 -17.14 -7.57
N LEU A 295 -9.51 -18.28 -6.90
CA LEU A 295 -9.49 -19.57 -7.57
C LEU A 295 -10.80 -19.74 -8.34
N GLU A 296 -10.67 -19.99 -9.62
CA GLU A 296 -11.77 -20.27 -10.54
C GLU A 296 -11.61 -21.67 -11.14
N GLU A 297 -12.70 -22.25 -11.60
CA GLU A 297 -12.73 -23.56 -12.22
C GLU A 297 -13.35 -23.46 -13.62
N THR A 298 -12.66 -24.03 -14.60
CA THR A 298 -13.20 -24.14 -15.95
C THR A 298 -14.32 -25.16 -16.03
N GLU A 299 -15.14 -25.12 -17.09
CA GLU A 299 -16.16 -26.14 -17.36
C GLU A 299 -15.62 -27.59 -17.40
N LYS A 300 -14.31 -27.74 -17.63
CA LYS A 300 -13.61 -29.03 -17.70
C LYS A 300 -12.99 -29.45 -16.36
N GLY A 301 -13.23 -28.68 -15.28
CA GLY A 301 -12.71 -28.98 -13.94
C GLY A 301 -11.25 -28.58 -13.71
N THR A 302 -10.68 -27.72 -14.56
CA THR A 302 -9.33 -27.18 -14.33
C THR A 302 -9.42 -25.99 -13.39
N VAL A 303 -8.76 -26.07 -12.24
CA VAL A 303 -8.68 -24.97 -11.26
C VAL A 303 -7.48 -24.09 -11.60
N TYR A 304 -7.67 -22.78 -11.59
CA TYR A 304 -6.62 -21.78 -11.87
C TYR A 304 -6.81 -20.52 -11.02
N HIS A 305 -5.75 -19.76 -10.83
CA HIS A 305 -5.87 -18.41 -10.28
C HIS A 305 -6.30 -17.42 -11.37
N SER A 306 -7.44 -16.78 -11.15
CA SER A 306 -7.87 -15.65 -11.98
C SER A 306 -6.89 -14.49 -11.84
N HIS A 307 -6.49 -13.89 -12.95
CA HIS A 307 -5.62 -12.73 -13.00
C HIS A 307 -6.38 -11.40 -13.10
N LEU A 308 -7.65 -11.42 -12.68
CA LEU A 308 -8.49 -10.23 -12.65
C LEU A 308 -7.99 -9.18 -11.63
N LEU A 309 -7.33 -9.60 -10.56
CA LEU A 309 -6.73 -8.73 -9.54
C LEU A 309 -7.75 -7.75 -8.95
N VAL A 310 -8.80 -8.28 -8.35
CA VAL A 310 -9.93 -7.51 -7.80
C VAL A 310 -9.80 -7.26 -6.30
N SER A 311 -10.64 -6.35 -5.81
CA SER A 311 -10.93 -6.27 -4.37
C SER A 311 -11.54 -7.59 -3.90
N PRO A 312 -11.06 -8.18 -2.78
CA PRO A 312 -11.66 -9.40 -2.23
C PRO A 312 -13.13 -9.21 -1.84
N LEU A 313 -13.58 -7.99 -1.62
CA LEU A 313 -14.96 -7.67 -1.25
C LEU A 313 -15.94 -7.78 -2.43
N GLU A 314 -15.43 -7.75 -3.65
CA GLU A 314 -16.23 -7.80 -4.88
C GLU A 314 -16.31 -9.22 -5.50
N ASN A 315 -15.71 -10.22 -4.83
CA ASN A 315 -15.65 -11.58 -5.37
C ASN A 315 -16.15 -12.63 -4.37
N GLU A 316 -17.23 -13.31 -4.73
CA GLU A 316 -17.86 -14.32 -3.87
C GLU A 316 -16.92 -15.48 -3.47
N THR A 317 -16.00 -15.88 -4.35
CA THR A 317 -15.05 -16.96 -4.07
C THR A 317 -14.06 -16.51 -2.98
N LEU A 318 -13.57 -15.27 -3.06
CA LEU A 318 -12.68 -14.68 -2.04
C LEU A 318 -13.42 -14.48 -0.72
N LEU A 319 -14.67 -14.02 -0.72
CA LEU A 319 -15.48 -13.91 0.49
C LEU A 319 -15.70 -15.26 1.17
N LYS A 320 -15.88 -16.36 0.40
CA LYS A 320 -15.94 -17.72 0.95
C LYS A 320 -14.59 -18.12 1.59
N THR A 321 -13.47 -17.71 1.02
CA THR A 321 -12.15 -17.92 1.61
C THR A 321 -12.04 -17.20 2.95
N CYS A 322 -12.49 -15.94 3.03
CA CYS A 322 -12.54 -15.20 4.30
C CYS A 322 -13.34 -15.94 5.38
N ALA A 323 -14.49 -16.51 5.01
CA ALA A 323 -15.37 -17.24 5.92
C ALA A 323 -14.71 -18.46 6.58
N THR A 324 -13.66 -19.04 6.00
CA THR A 324 -12.92 -20.16 6.60
C THR A 324 -12.30 -19.81 7.96
N CYS A 325 -11.96 -18.54 8.17
CA CYS A 325 -11.41 -18.04 9.43
C CYS A 325 -12.39 -17.14 10.20
N HIS A 326 -13.19 -16.36 9.47
CA HIS A 326 -14.10 -15.37 10.04
C HIS A 326 -15.54 -15.89 10.27
N GLY A 327 -15.84 -17.14 9.84
CA GLY A 327 -17.16 -17.74 10.02
C GLY A 327 -18.26 -16.97 9.26
N ASP A 328 -19.40 -16.75 9.91
CA ASP A 328 -20.55 -16.06 9.32
C ASP A 328 -20.46 -14.52 9.41
N THR A 329 -19.26 -13.96 9.64
CA THR A 329 -19.07 -12.51 9.67
C THR A 329 -19.37 -11.92 8.31
N ASP A 330 -20.21 -10.88 8.26
CA ASP A 330 -20.38 -10.06 7.06
C ASP A 330 -19.09 -9.25 6.82
N MET A 331 -18.21 -9.84 6.01
CA MET A 331 -16.89 -9.28 5.71
C MET A 331 -16.98 -7.97 4.96
N VAL A 332 -17.96 -7.83 4.07
CA VAL A 332 -18.14 -6.61 3.28
C VAL A 332 -18.47 -5.44 4.22
N SER A 333 -19.49 -5.60 5.05
CA SER A 333 -19.87 -4.56 6.02
C SER A 333 -18.77 -4.27 7.04
N MET A 334 -18.03 -5.31 7.46
CA MET A 334 -16.95 -5.15 8.44
C MET A 334 -15.80 -4.34 7.87
N VAL A 335 -15.33 -4.69 6.67
CA VAL A 335 -14.18 -4.01 6.04
C VAL A 335 -14.56 -2.60 5.60
N HIS A 336 -15.72 -2.40 4.96
CA HIS A 336 -16.19 -1.04 4.62
C HIS A 336 -16.37 -0.17 5.87
N GLY A 337 -16.84 -0.73 6.98
CA GLY A 337 -16.95 0.00 8.24
C GLY A 337 -15.59 0.36 8.87
N LEU A 338 -14.55 -0.42 8.60
CA LEU A 338 -13.17 -0.13 8.99
C LEU A 338 -12.59 0.95 8.09
N GLN A 339 -12.69 0.80 6.78
CA GLN A 339 -12.23 1.77 5.78
C GLN A 339 -12.85 3.15 6.02
N ALA A 340 -14.17 3.23 6.17
CA ALA A 340 -14.87 4.49 6.45
C ALA A 340 -14.34 5.22 7.70
N LYS A 341 -13.90 4.48 8.73
CA LYS A 341 -13.33 5.08 9.95
C LYS A 341 -11.91 5.59 9.71
N VAL A 342 -11.10 4.85 8.94
CA VAL A 342 -9.74 5.29 8.58
C VAL A 342 -9.83 6.53 7.70
N THR A 343 -10.65 6.52 6.65
CA THR A 343 -10.85 7.67 5.75
C THR A 343 -11.38 8.91 6.49
N ALA A 344 -12.30 8.73 7.44
CA ALA A 344 -12.76 9.85 8.27
C ALA A 344 -11.61 10.44 9.12
N ARG A 345 -10.73 9.59 9.65
CA ARG A 345 -9.56 10.03 10.40
C ARG A 345 -8.51 10.70 9.50
N GLU A 346 -8.30 10.19 8.31
CA GLU A 346 -7.45 10.81 7.28
C GLU A 346 -7.94 12.23 6.94
N THR A 347 -9.22 12.38 6.70
CA THR A 347 -9.82 13.70 6.43
C THR A 347 -9.60 14.67 7.61
N GLU A 348 -9.76 14.19 8.84
CA GLU A 348 -9.53 15.02 10.04
C GLU A 348 -8.06 15.47 10.13
N VAL A 349 -7.12 14.52 10.03
CA VAL A 349 -5.68 14.80 10.16
C VAL A 349 -5.16 15.59 8.98
N GLY A 350 -5.63 15.29 7.75
CA GLY A 350 -5.27 16.02 6.53
C GLY A 350 -5.65 17.50 6.59
N ASN A 351 -6.84 17.82 7.10
CA ASN A 351 -7.22 19.22 7.32
C ASN A 351 -6.32 19.90 8.36
N LYS A 352 -6.01 19.25 9.48
CA LYS A 352 -5.08 19.78 10.49
C LYS A 352 -3.68 19.98 9.93
N LEU A 353 -3.22 19.08 9.08
CA LEU A 353 -1.93 19.20 8.40
C LEU A 353 -1.90 20.37 7.42
N SER A 354 -2.99 20.60 6.70
CA SER A 354 -3.17 21.77 5.85
C SER A 354 -3.14 23.08 6.65
N ASP A 355 -3.82 23.14 7.80
CA ASP A 355 -3.78 24.28 8.72
C ASP A 355 -2.37 24.53 9.27
N PHE A 356 -1.64 23.46 9.59
CA PHE A 356 -0.25 23.56 10.05
C PHE A 356 0.66 24.11 8.95
N LYS A 357 0.52 23.65 7.72
CA LYS A 357 1.22 24.21 6.56
C LYS A 357 0.99 25.71 6.44
N ASP A 358 -0.26 26.17 6.52
CA ASP A 358 -0.59 27.58 6.39
C ASP A 358 -0.04 28.41 7.55
N ALA A 359 -0.06 27.89 8.76
CA ALA A 359 0.54 28.52 9.93
C ALA A 359 2.07 28.67 9.78
N LEU A 360 2.75 27.60 9.33
CA LEU A 360 4.19 27.64 9.08
C LEU A 360 4.55 28.62 7.94
N ALA A 361 3.79 28.61 6.84
CA ALA A 361 4.00 29.56 5.74
C ALA A 361 3.84 31.03 6.19
N ALA A 362 2.87 31.31 7.07
CA ALA A 362 2.70 32.62 7.64
C ALA A 362 3.88 33.05 8.54
N ALA A 363 4.41 32.12 9.34
CA ALA A 363 5.59 32.37 10.19
C ALA A 363 6.86 32.62 9.36
N VAL A 364 7.08 31.82 8.31
CA VAL A 364 8.19 32.06 7.35
C VAL A 364 8.08 33.44 6.71
N LYS A 365 6.88 33.82 6.26
CA LYS A 365 6.64 35.13 5.66
C LYS A 365 6.86 36.29 6.63
N ALA A 366 6.52 36.12 7.90
CA ALA A 366 6.76 37.13 8.95
C ALA A 366 8.24 37.35 9.22
N GLY A 367 9.08 36.28 9.09
CA GLY A 367 10.51 36.36 9.28
C GLY A 367 10.94 36.63 10.75
N GLU A 368 10.07 36.29 11.71
CA GLU A 368 10.27 36.60 13.13
C GLU A 368 10.92 35.44 13.93
N MET A 369 10.97 34.23 13.33
CA MET A 369 11.55 33.03 13.93
C MET A 369 13.06 32.98 13.72
N GLY A 370 13.79 32.50 14.74
CA GLY A 370 15.21 32.14 14.61
C GLY A 370 15.40 30.91 13.71
N GLU A 371 16.58 30.82 13.09
CA GLU A 371 16.88 29.70 12.14
C GLU A 371 16.69 28.32 12.77
N GLU A 372 17.16 28.12 14.03
CA GLU A 372 17.03 26.84 14.74
C GLU A 372 15.57 26.50 15.06
N GLU A 373 14.78 27.48 15.45
CA GLU A 373 13.37 27.30 15.77
C GLU A 373 12.57 26.99 14.50
N LEU A 374 12.81 27.73 13.41
CA LEU A 374 12.19 27.47 12.12
C LEU A 374 12.53 26.05 11.61
N ALA A 375 13.79 25.63 11.68
CA ALA A 375 14.23 24.30 11.29
C ALA A 375 13.52 23.20 12.09
N ALA A 376 13.30 23.43 13.39
CA ALA A 376 12.58 22.50 14.25
C ALA A 376 11.11 22.35 13.80
N VAL A 377 10.43 23.45 13.49
CA VAL A 377 9.03 23.40 13.01
C VAL A 377 8.94 22.78 11.62
N GLN A 378 9.86 23.09 10.70
CA GLN A 378 9.92 22.48 9.37
C GLN A 378 10.14 20.96 9.46
N LYS A 379 10.96 20.50 10.40
CA LYS A 379 11.16 19.06 10.66
C LYS A 379 9.86 18.40 11.14
N LEU A 380 9.16 19.00 12.11
CA LEU A 380 7.87 18.47 12.59
C LEU A 380 6.81 18.43 11.47
N TYR A 381 6.81 19.43 10.58
CA TYR A 381 5.91 19.44 9.42
C TYR A 381 6.26 18.32 8.42
N ARG A 382 7.56 18.09 8.13
CA ARG A 382 8.02 16.96 7.30
C ARG A 382 7.61 15.63 7.90
N GLU A 383 7.81 15.43 9.22
CA GLU A 383 7.42 14.20 9.91
C GLU A 383 5.91 14.01 9.87
N ALA A 384 5.12 15.06 10.14
CA ALA A 384 3.66 15.02 10.09
C ALA A 384 3.14 14.63 8.71
N GLN A 385 3.68 15.27 7.67
CA GLN A 385 3.30 14.98 6.28
C GLN A 385 3.68 13.55 5.89
N TRP A 386 4.86 13.06 6.25
CA TRP A 386 5.28 11.69 5.98
C TRP A 386 4.37 10.64 6.60
N PHE A 387 4.07 10.75 7.90
CA PHE A 387 3.20 9.77 8.58
C PHE A 387 1.76 9.84 8.09
N PHE A 388 1.24 11.03 7.80
CA PHE A 388 -0.06 11.19 7.16
C PHE A 388 -0.08 10.51 5.78
N ASP A 389 0.90 10.82 4.96
CA ASP A 389 0.99 10.37 3.57
C ASP A 389 1.16 8.84 3.48
N PHE A 390 1.98 8.24 4.37
CA PHE A 390 2.18 6.79 4.43
C PHE A 390 0.88 6.01 4.66
N CYS A 391 -0.08 6.58 5.38
CA CYS A 391 -1.42 6.01 5.54
C CYS A 391 -2.30 6.32 4.33
N TYR A 392 -2.34 7.59 3.91
CA TYR A 392 -3.27 8.08 2.90
C TYR A 392 -3.08 7.44 1.52
N VAL A 393 -1.85 7.13 1.13
CA VAL A 393 -1.55 6.56 -0.19
C VAL A 393 -1.68 5.03 -0.25
N GLU A 394 -1.95 4.39 0.87
CA GLU A 394 -2.14 2.94 0.97
C GLU A 394 -3.56 2.60 0.51
N ASN A 395 -3.67 1.95 -0.66
CA ASN A 395 -4.95 1.79 -1.39
C ASN A 395 -5.99 0.90 -0.70
N ALA A 396 -5.64 0.19 0.38
CA ALA A 396 -6.60 -0.62 1.13
C ALA A 396 -7.36 0.16 2.22
N GLU A 397 -7.07 1.46 2.40
CA GLU A 397 -7.73 2.32 3.39
C GLU A 397 -7.71 1.69 4.80
N GLY A 398 -6.54 1.14 5.18
CA GLY A 398 -6.33 0.46 6.46
C GLY A 398 -6.76 -1.01 6.52
N ALA A 399 -7.32 -1.60 5.45
CA ALA A 399 -7.73 -3.01 5.48
C ALA A 399 -6.53 -3.97 5.54
N HIS A 400 -5.37 -3.63 5.02
CA HIS A 400 -4.15 -4.43 5.17
C HIS A 400 -3.63 -4.41 6.61
N ASN A 401 -3.62 -3.24 7.28
CA ASN A 401 -3.19 -3.11 8.68
C ASN A 401 -3.75 -1.84 9.34
N SER A 402 -4.95 -1.92 9.89
CA SER A 402 -5.60 -0.78 10.54
C SER A 402 -4.85 -0.28 11.78
N GLU A 403 -4.12 -1.14 12.50
CA GLU A 403 -3.32 -0.73 13.65
C GLU A 403 -2.17 0.19 13.21
N LEU A 404 -1.53 -0.11 12.08
CA LEU A 404 -0.50 0.76 11.49
C LEU A 404 -1.11 2.06 10.98
N ALA A 405 -2.24 2.01 10.27
CA ALA A 405 -2.93 3.18 9.75
C ALA A 405 -3.24 4.20 10.87
N TYR A 406 -3.90 3.76 11.94
CA TYR A 406 -4.17 4.63 13.08
C TYR A 406 -2.89 5.16 13.76
N ARG A 407 -1.86 4.32 13.92
CA ARG A 407 -0.59 4.75 14.50
C ARG A 407 0.07 5.85 13.66
N CYS A 408 0.05 5.74 12.35
CA CYS A 408 0.57 6.77 11.44
C CYS A 408 -0.21 8.07 11.59
N LEU A 409 -1.55 8.02 11.57
CA LEU A 409 -2.40 9.20 11.71
C LEU A 409 -2.26 9.86 13.09
N ASP A 410 -2.17 9.08 14.17
CA ASP A 410 -1.95 9.59 15.52
C ASP A 410 -0.56 10.23 15.67
N THR A 411 0.47 9.65 15.04
CA THR A 411 1.82 10.24 15.00
C THR A 411 1.83 11.53 14.21
N ALA A 412 1.17 11.57 13.05
CA ALA A 412 1.04 12.79 12.26
C ALA A 412 0.37 13.91 13.07
N GLU A 413 -0.76 13.62 13.73
CA GLU A 413 -1.44 14.60 14.58
C GLU A 413 -0.59 15.07 15.75
N GLN A 414 0.17 14.17 16.38
CA GLN A 414 1.09 14.56 17.44
C GLN A 414 2.12 15.57 16.92
N ARG A 415 2.74 15.33 15.77
CA ARG A 415 3.72 16.25 15.16
C ARG A 415 3.11 17.59 14.77
N ILE A 416 1.87 17.58 14.26
CA ILE A 416 1.09 18.80 14.00
C ILE A 416 0.94 19.61 15.28
N ASN A 417 0.47 18.99 16.36
CA ASN A 417 0.25 19.68 17.63
C ASN A 417 1.54 20.25 18.24
N GLU A 418 2.65 19.48 18.17
CA GLU A 418 3.98 19.93 18.60
C GLU A 418 4.44 21.16 17.79
N GLY A 419 4.29 21.12 16.46
CA GLY A 419 4.68 22.22 15.57
C GLY A 419 3.81 23.45 15.76
N MET A 420 2.50 23.29 15.89
CA MET A 420 1.56 24.39 16.17
C MET A 420 1.87 25.07 17.51
N ALA A 421 2.23 24.30 18.54
CA ALA A 421 2.64 24.85 19.83
C ALA A 421 3.92 25.70 19.74
N LEU A 422 4.91 25.30 18.92
CA LEU A 422 6.10 26.11 18.65
C LEU A 422 5.77 27.41 17.88
N LEU A 423 4.73 27.40 17.07
CA LEU A 423 4.21 28.58 16.37
C LEU A 423 3.33 29.48 17.28
N GLY A 424 3.13 29.11 18.56
CA GLY A 424 2.27 29.85 19.49
C GLY A 424 0.76 29.74 19.20
N ARG A 425 0.34 28.65 18.62
CA ARG A 425 -1.05 28.42 18.16
C ARG A 425 -1.65 27.15 18.74
#